data_b2da32927c24435132a0e43760d8f6fc
#
_entry.id   b2da32927c24435132a0e43760d8f6fc
#
_cell.length_a   1.000
_cell.length_b   1.000
_cell.length_c   1.000
_cell.angle_alpha   90.00
_cell.angle_beta   90.00
_cell.angle_gamma   90.00
#
_symmetry.space_group_name_H-M   'P 1'
#
loop_
_entity.id
_entity.type
_entity.pdbx_description
1 polymer ?
#
loop_
_entity_poly.entity_id
_entity_poly.type
_entity_poly.pdbx_seq_one_letter_code
_entity_poly.pdbx_strand_id
1 'polypeptide(L)'
;MEKFKPVTTEQLFLLPPSIEDFIPAGHLARVINDVVETIDVTEIESRYSFLGQKSYPPHLLLKLLFYGYSIGVRSGRKIASACEQDTAFMYLSSMYKPDFRTLNDFRKNNTAFIQQSFIHVVQLCKGLGMARAGMLILNETKLKANASAGKTKNKEQYEQWVERIEKKKK
;
A
#
# COMPACT_ATOMS: atom_id res chain seq x y z
N MET A 1 -29.26 -7.12 38.19
CA MET A 1 -28.91 -7.51 36.82
C MET A 1 -28.33 -6.30 36.10
N GLU A 2 -27.05 -6.34 35.76
CA GLU A 2 -26.43 -5.27 34.97
C GLU A 2 -26.99 -5.27 33.55
N LYS A 3 -27.55 -4.12 33.11
CA LYS A 3 -28.11 -3.95 31.75
C LYS A 3 -27.06 -3.81 30.66
N PHE A 4 -25.83 -3.46 31.04
CA PHE A 4 -24.77 -3.13 30.09
C PHE A 4 -23.54 -4.00 30.38
N LYS A 5 -22.75 -4.26 29.32
CA LYS A 5 -21.46 -4.93 29.48
C LYS A 5 -20.48 -4.01 30.21
N PRO A 6 -19.64 -4.54 31.12
CA PRO A 6 -18.59 -3.73 31.74
C PRO A 6 -17.63 -3.21 30.68
N VAL A 7 -17.27 -1.94 30.76
CA VAL A 7 -16.30 -1.30 29.87
C VAL A 7 -15.12 -0.85 30.69
N THR A 8 -13.94 -1.34 30.35
CA THR A 8 -12.68 -0.87 30.96
C THR A 8 -11.67 -0.55 29.86
N THR A 9 -11.02 0.59 29.98
CA THR A 9 -9.94 1.02 29.08
C THR A 9 -8.57 0.52 29.53
N GLU A 10 -8.49 -0.05 30.73
CA GLU A 10 -7.25 -0.51 31.38
C GLU A 10 -7.12 -2.04 31.33
N GLN A 11 -7.81 -2.69 30.38
CA GLN A 11 -7.76 -4.15 30.27
C GLN A 11 -6.36 -4.59 29.82
N LEU A 12 -5.72 -5.39 30.67
CA LEU A 12 -4.46 -6.05 30.33
C LEU A 12 -4.73 -7.43 29.72
N PHE A 13 -4.01 -7.74 28.65
CA PHE A 13 -4.01 -9.09 28.07
C PHE A 13 -2.96 -9.93 28.80
N LEU A 14 -3.32 -11.17 29.13
CA LEU A 14 -2.40 -12.14 29.75
C LEU A 14 -1.23 -12.50 28.82
N LEU A 15 -1.52 -12.59 27.51
CA LEU A 15 -0.53 -12.73 26.45
C LEU A 15 -0.63 -11.51 25.54
N PRO A 16 0.49 -10.87 25.16
CA PRO A 16 0.44 -9.76 24.23
C PRO A 16 -0.03 -10.27 22.87
N PRO A 17 -1.14 -9.71 22.32
CA PRO A 17 -1.62 -10.10 20.99
C PRO A 17 -0.63 -9.66 19.92
N SER A 18 -0.52 -10.43 18.84
CA SER A 18 0.14 -9.96 17.62
C SER A 18 -0.68 -8.84 16.98
N ILE A 19 -0.03 -7.86 16.36
CA ILE A 19 -0.74 -6.83 15.56
C ILE A 19 -1.57 -7.49 14.45
N GLU A 20 -1.15 -8.63 13.98
CA GLU A 20 -1.85 -9.44 12.97
C GLU A 20 -3.23 -9.94 13.45
N ASP A 21 -3.37 -10.24 14.74
CA ASP A 21 -4.64 -10.71 15.33
C ASP A 21 -5.77 -9.68 15.22
N PHE A 22 -5.40 -8.40 15.11
CA PHE A 22 -6.35 -7.30 14.94
C PHE A 22 -6.80 -7.09 13.49
N ILE A 23 -6.21 -7.81 12.53
CA ILE A 23 -6.53 -7.69 11.11
C ILE A 23 -7.34 -8.91 10.65
N PRO A 24 -8.61 -8.75 10.23
CA PRO A 24 -9.43 -9.85 9.73
C PRO A 24 -8.75 -10.61 8.57
N ALA A 25 -8.97 -11.93 8.49
CA ALA A 25 -8.31 -12.78 7.49
C ALA A 25 -8.54 -12.32 6.03
N GLY A 26 -9.72 -11.79 5.71
CA GLY A 26 -10.03 -11.25 4.37
C GLY A 26 -9.74 -9.77 4.17
N HIS A 27 -9.02 -9.13 5.09
CA HIS A 27 -8.77 -7.70 5.00
C HIS A 27 -7.77 -7.35 3.90
N LEU A 28 -8.03 -6.26 3.17
CA LEU A 28 -7.20 -5.81 2.05
C LEU A 28 -5.72 -5.62 2.42
N ALA A 29 -5.42 -5.22 3.65
CA ALA A 29 -4.04 -5.07 4.10
C ALA A 29 -3.25 -6.38 4.05
N ARG A 30 -3.86 -7.55 4.35
CA ARG A 30 -3.20 -8.85 4.22
C ARG A 30 -2.86 -9.15 2.76
N VAL A 31 -3.81 -8.94 1.86
CA VAL A 31 -3.60 -9.15 0.42
C VAL A 31 -2.46 -8.26 -0.09
N ILE A 32 -2.45 -6.99 0.30
CA ILE A 32 -1.38 -6.06 -0.09
C ILE A 32 -0.03 -6.47 0.51
N ASN A 33 -0.03 -6.92 1.78
CA ASN A 33 1.18 -7.44 2.41
C ASN A 33 1.78 -8.57 1.57
N ASP A 34 0.98 -9.59 1.27
CA ASP A 34 1.42 -10.79 0.57
C ASP A 34 1.87 -10.49 -0.86
N VAL A 35 1.10 -9.67 -1.57
CA VAL A 35 1.43 -9.32 -2.95
C VAL A 35 2.69 -8.45 -3.03
N VAL A 36 2.88 -7.49 -2.13
CA VAL A 36 4.08 -6.63 -2.16
C VAL A 36 5.34 -7.41 -1.83
N GLU A 37 5.27 -8.45 -0.99
CA GLU A 37 6.42 -9.32 -0.71
C GLU A 37 6.91 -10.09 -1.95
N THR A 38 6.09 -10.25 -2.98
CA THR A 38 6.50 -10.89 -4.24
C THR A 38 7.23 -9.96 -5.21
N ILE A 39 7.30 -8.66 -4.90
CA ILE A 39 7.94 -7.66 -5.76
C ILE A 39 9.46 -7.69 -5.53
N ASP A 40 10.23 -7.83 -6.61
CA ASP A 40 11.68 -7.70 -6.54
C ASP A 40 12.08 -6.22 -6.35
N VAL A 41 12.67 -5.91 -5.22
CA VAL A 41 13.14 -4.56 -4.85
C VAL A 41 14.66 -4.42 -4.85
N THR A 42 15.39 -5.44 -5.31
CA THR A 42 16.86 -5.50 -5.30
C THR A 42 17.50 -4.27 -5.94
N GLU A 43 16.94 -3.78 -7.05
CA GLU A 43 17.43 -2.56 -7.71
C GLU A 43 17.34 -1.32 -6.81
N ILE A 44 16.25 -1.20 -6.02
CA ILE A 44 16.10 -0.08 -5.09
C ILE A 44 17.06 -0.26 -3.91
N GLU A 45 17.15 -1.46 -3.34
CA GLU A 45 18.02 -1.76 -2.20
C GLU A 45 19.48 -1.49 -2.50
N SER A 46 19.92 -1.78 -3.71
CA SER A 46 21.31 -1.53 -4.15
C SER A 46 21.72 -0.04 -4.11
N ARG A 47 20.75 0.87 -4.08
CA ARG A 47 20.99 2.32 -4.00
C ARG A 47 21.15 2.83 -2.57
N TYR A 48 20.84 1.99 -1.57
CA TYR A 48 20.97 2.36 -0.16
C TYR A 48 22.40 2.09 0.34
N SER A 49 22.93 3.05 1.11
CA SER A 49 24.24 2.89 1.74
C SER A 49 24.14 2.14 3.05
N PHE A 50 25.15 1.33 3.36
CA PHE A 50 25.30 0.71 4.68
C PHE A 50 25.77 1.70 5.76
N LEU A 51 26.21 2.90 5.35
CA LEU A 51 26.69 3.95 6.24
C LEU A 51 25.56 4.90 6.62
N GLY A 52 25.49 5.25 7.90
CA GLY A 52 24.51 6.20 8.42
C GLY A 52 23.29 5.56 9.09
N GLN A 53 22.22 6.32 9.21
CA GLN A 53 20.95 5.85 9.80
C GLN A 53 20.31 4.80 8.90
N LYS A 54 19.85 3.68 9.51
CA LYS A 54 19.14 2.62 8.79
C LYS A 54 17.87 3.16 8.13
N SER A 55 17.76 2.94 6.82
CA SER A 55 16.57 3.29 6.04
C SER A 55 15.46 2.26 6.25
N TYR A 56 14.21 2.68 6.02
CA TYR A 56 13.10 1.74 5.98
C TYR A 56 13.20 0.82 4.75
N PRO A 57 12.88 -0.48 4.90
CA PRO A 57 12.85 -1.39 3.75
C PRO A 57 11.91 -0.88 2.65
N PRO A 58 12.28 -1.00 1.36
CA PRO A 58 11.42 -0.58 0.24
C PRO A 58 10.05 -1.25 0.26
N HIS A 59 9.97 -2.54 0.58
CA HIS A 59 8.69 -3.26 0.70
C HIS A 59 7.74 -2.59 1.70
N LEU A 60 8.24 -2.16 2.87
CA LEU A 60 7.42 -1.48 3.87
C LEU A 60 6.80 -0.20 3.30
N LEU A 61 7.59 0.62 2.62
CA LEU A 61 7.11 1.88 2.03
C LEU A 61 6.12 1.62 0.88
N LEU A 62 6.35 0.57 0.07
CA LEU A 62 5.42 0.14 -0.98
C LEU A 62 4.08 -0.33 -0.41
N LYS A 63 4.09 -1.16 0.66
CA LYS A 63 2.86 -1.60 1.34
C LYS A 63 2.01 -0.43 1.79
N LEU A 64 2.64 0.56 2.44
CA LEU A 64 1.96 1.76 2.92
C LEU A 64 1.36 2.60 1.78
N LEU A 65 2.12 2.79 0.69
CA LEU A 65 1.65 3.54 -0.47
C LEU A 65 0.50 2.81 -1.18
N PHE A 66 0.64 1.50 -1.43
CA PHE A 66 -0.37 0.73 -2.15
C PHE A 66 -1.67 0.60 -1.36
N TYR A 67 -1.57 0.33 -0.06
CA TYR A 67 -2.73 0.29 0.81
C TYR A 67 -3.39 1.67 0.91
N GLY A 68 -2.61 2.71 1.17
CA GLY A 68 -3.13 4.08 1.21
C GLY A 68 -3.87 4.45 -0.07
N TYR A 69 -3.30 4.14 -1.24
CA TYR A 69 -3.93 4.45 -2.52
C TYR A 69 -5.21 3.63 -2.75
N SER A 70 -5.23 2.37 -2.33
CA SER A 70 -6.41 1.51 -2.48
C SER A 70 -7.63 1.99 -1.68
N ILE A 71 -7.39 2.62 -0.53
CA ILE A 71 -8.44 3.19 0.32
C ILE A 71 -8.63 4.71 0.11
N GLY A 72 -7.99 5.29 -0.93
CA GLY A 72 -8.11 6.71 -1.27
C GLY A 72 -7.25 7.67 -0.45
N VAL A 73 -6.37 7.17 0.43
CA VAL A 73 -5.42 7.98 1.21
C VAL A 73 -4.12 8.17 0.42
N ARG A 74 -3.99 9.32 -0.26
CA ARG A 74 -2.87 9.60 -1.18
C ARG A 74 -1.79 10.52 -0.61
N SER A 75 -2.11 11.25 0.43
CA SER A 75 -1.20 12.20 1.07
C SER A 75 -0.18 11.47 1.94
N GLY A 76 1.12 11.69 1.72
CA GLY A 76 2.17 11.15 2.57
C GLY A 76 2.01 11.53 4.05
N ARG A 77 1.51 12.75 4.33
CA ARG A 77 1.21 13.18 5.70
C ARG A 77 0.07 12.37 6.32
N LYS A 78 -1.00 12.09 5.56
CA LYS A 78 -2.11 11.26 6.05
C LYS A 78 -1.68 9.82 6.24
N ILE A 79 -0.85 9.26 5.36
CA ILE A 79 -0.29 7.90 5.51
C ILE A 79 0.59 7.84 6.77
N ALA A 80 1.50 8.80 6.96
CA ALA A 80 2.34 8.84 8.16
C ALA A 80 1.51 8.92 9.46
N SER A 81 0.49 9.79 9.49
CA SER A 81 -0.44 9.88 10.62
C SER A 81 -1.22 8.58 10.83
N ALA A 82 -1.64 7.90 9.76
CA ALA A 82 -2.35 6.64 9.84
C ALA A 82 -1.48 5.51 10.42
N CYS A 83 -0.15 5.52 10.21
CA CYS A 83 0.77 4.58 10.86
C CYS A 83 0.77 4.68 12.39
N GLU A 84 0.21 5.75 12.96
CA GLU A 84 0.06 5.95 14.41
C GLU A 84 -1.33 5.64 14.94
N GLN A 85 -2.35 5.62 14.08
CA GLN A 85 -3.76 5.64 14.48
C GLN A 85 -4.60 4.50 13.89
N ASP A 86 -4.16 3.91 12.79
CA ASP A 86 -4.90 2.88 12.05
C ASP A 86 -4.17 1.54 12.13
N THR A 87 -4.87 0.53 12.63
CA THR A 87 -4.31 -0.82 12.86
C THR A 87 -3.79 -1.47 11.58
N ALA A 88 -4.44 -1.24 10.43
CA ALA A 88 -3.99 -1.80 9.16
C ALA A 88 -2.68 -1.15 8.69
N PHE A 89 -2.51 0.16 8.89
CA PHE A 89 -1.23 0.82 8.61
C PHE A 89 -0.15 0.41 9.61
N MET A 90 -0.48 0.24 10.90
CA MET A 90 0.46 -0.29 11.91
C MET A 90 0.93 -1.69 11.55
N TYR A 91 0.04 -2.56 11.10
CA TYR A 91 0.36 -3.90 10.61
C TYR A 91 1.33 -3.85 9.43
N LEU A 92 1.00 -3.08 8.38
CA LEU A 92 1.81 -2.97 7.17
C LEU A 92 3.16 -2.31 7.41
N SER A 93 3.25 -1.41 8.39
CA SER A 93 4.51 -0.76 8.78
C SER A 93 5.30 -1.56 9.81
N SER A 94 4.80 -2.71 10.28
CA SER A 94 5.39 -3.45 11.40
C SER A 94 5.62 -2.56 12.63
N MET A 95 4.64 -1.71 12.96
CA MET A 95 4.67 -0.71 14.03
C MET A 95 5.70 0.44 13.84
N TYR A 96 6.42 0.48 12.72
CA TYR A 96 7.26 1.62 12.40
C TYR A 96 6.42 2.83 12.00
N LYS A 97 6.98 4.03 12.27
CA LYS A 97 6.33 5.32 12.01
C LYS A 97 7.16 6.15 11.04
N PRO A 98 7.16 5.80 9.74
CA PRO A 98 7.90 6.57 8.76
C PRO A 98 7.35 8.00 8.65
N ASP A 99 8.26 8.98 8.64
CA ASP A 99 7.92 10.37 8.42
C ASP A 99 7.37 10.58 6.99
N PHE A 100 6.49 11.57 6.84
CA PHE A 100 5.88 11.90 5.55
C PHE A 100 6.89 12.30 4.46
N ARG A 101 8.06 12.84 4.85
CA ARG A 101 9.15 13.17 3.92
C ARG A 101 9.74 11.90 3.34
N THR A 102 10.01 10.89 4.18
CA THR A 102 10.48 9.57 3.75
C THR A 102 9.55 8.96 2.70
N LEU A 103 8.23 8.97 2.95
CA LEU A 103 7.22 8.45 2.00
C LEU A 103 7.20 9.25 0.69
N ASN A 104 7.28 10.57 0.77
CA ASN A 104 7.27 11.43 -0.40
C ASN A 104 8.55 11.31 -1.24
N ASP A 105 9.71 11.26 -0.59
CA ASP A 105 11.01 11.12 -1.25
C ASP A 105 11.13 9.73 -1.89
N PHE A 106 10.71 8.67 -1.20
CA PHE A 106 10.63 7.33 -1.78
C PHE A 106 9.77 7.31 -3.04
N ARG A 107 8.57 7.90 -2.99
CA ARG A 107 7.66 7.99 -4.13
C ARG A 107 8.26 8.78 -5.29
N LYS A 108 8.88 9.93 -5.00
CA LYS A 108 9.50 10.80 -6.00
C LYS A 108 10.67 10.11 -6.70
N ASN A 109 11.54 9.48 -5.91
CA ASN A 109 12.77 8.87 -6.41
C ASN A 109 12.52 7.53 -7.13
N ASN A 110 11.40 6.88 -6.87
CA ASN A 110 11.07 5.55 -7.40
C ASN A 110 9.78 5.52 -8.23
N THR A 111 9.38 6.62 -8.84
CA THR A 111 8.10 6.73 -9.56
C THR A 111 7.94 5.65 -10.64
N ALA A 112 8.95 5.40 -11.46
CA ALA A 112 8.91 4.40 -12.52
C ALA A 112 8.76 2.98 -11.94
N PHE A 113 9.52 2.67 -10.90
CA PHE A 113 9.43 1.39 -10.20
C PHE A 113 8.06 1.17 -9.57
N ILE A 114 7.51 2.16 -8.88
CA ILE A 114 6.16 2.08 -8.27
C ILE A 114 5.09 1.83 -9.33
N GLN A 115 5.20 2.48 -10.50
CA GLN A 115 4.28 2.24 -11.62
C GLN A 115 4.39 0.82 -12.17
N GLN A 116 5.60 0.30 -12.34
CA GLN A 116 5.83 -1.07 -12.81
C GLN A 116 5.32 -2.11 -11.79
N SER A 117 5.63 -1.90 -10.52
CA SER A 117 5.15 -2.75 -9.42
C SER A 117 3.64 -2.77 -9.34
N PHE A 118 2.97 -1.63 -9.53
CA PHE A 118 1.52 -1.57 -9.57
C PHE A 118 0.93 -2.41 -10.71
N ILE A 119 1.53 -2.37 -11.90
CA ILE A 119 1.11 -3.20 -13.04
C ILE A 119 1.29 -4.69 -12.71
N HIS A 120 2.41 -5.05 -12.08
CA HIS A 120 2.68 -6.43 -11.65
C HIS A 120 1.61 -6.91 -10.66
N VAL A 121 1.28 -6.11 -9.65
CA VAL A 121 0.21 -6.41 -8.68
C VAL A 121 -1.13 -6.65 -9.37
N VAL A 122 -1.51 -5.78 -10.31
CA VAL A 122 -2.77 -5.92 -11.06
C VAL A 122 -2.78 -7.20 -11.91
N GLN A 123 -1.67 -7.56 -12.55
CA GLN A 123 -1.55 -8.79 -13.34
C GLN A 123 -1.66 -10.04 -12.46
N LEU A 124 -1.03 -10.03 -11.29
CA LEU A 124 -1.07 -11.11 -10.32
C LEU A 124 -2.50 -11.32 -9.78
N CYS A 125 -3.18 -10.24 -9.42
CA CYS A 125 -4.59 -10.28 -8.99
C CYS A 125 -5.52 -10.83 -10.09
N LYS A 126 -5.26 -10.50 -11.37
CA LYS A 126 -6.00 -11.07 -12.51
C LYS A 126 -5.77 -12.58 -12.62
N GLY A 127 -4.50 -13.02 -12.52
CA GLY A 127 -4.13 -14.43 -12.59
C GLY A 127 -4.75 -15.30 -11.49
N LEU A 128 -4.91 -14.73 -10.31
CA LEU A 128 -5.54 -15.40 -9.15
C LEU A 128 -7.08 -15.36 -9.17
N GLY A 129 -7.70 -14.85 -10.23
CA GLY A 129 -9.16 -14.70 -10.29
C GLY A 129 -9.73 -13.63 -9.33
N MET A 130 -8.87 -12.88 -8.66
CA MET A 130 -9.21 -11.77 -7.75
C MET A 130 -9.47 -10.45 -8.50
N ALA A 131 -9.84 -10.54 -9.78
CA ALA A 131 -10.09 -9.39 -10.66
C ALA A 131 -11.11 -8.38 -10.09
N ARG A 132 -11.96 -8.80 -9.16
CA ARG A 132 -12.86 -7.89 -8.45
C ARG A 132 -12.12 -6.94 -7.50
N ALA A 133 -11.08 -7.39 -6.80
CA ALA A 133 -10.28 -6.52 -5.93
C ALA A 133 -9.43 -5.53 -6.77
N GLY A 134 -8.79 -5.99 -7.84
CA GLY A 134 -8.06 -5.13 -8.79
C GLY A 134 -8.97 -4.15 -9.54
N MET A 135 -10.22 -4.54 -9.86
CA MET A 135 -11.21 -3.64 -10.46
C MET A 135 -11.72 -2.58 -9.49
N LEU A 136 -11.81 -2.86 -8.19
CA LEU A 136 -12.15 -1.84 -7.20
C LEU A 136 -11.07 -0.76 -7.12
N ILE A 137 -9.80 -1.13 -7.19
CA ILE A 137 -8.69 -0.17 -7.22
C ILE A 137 -8.71 0.66 -8.51
N LEU A 138 -9.14 0.11 -9.63
CA LEU A 138 -9.17 0.81 -10.93
C LEU A 138 -10.49 1.54 -11.21
N ASN A 139 -11.62 1.03 -10.73
CA ASN A 139 -12.95 1.49 -11.17
C ASN A 139 -13.50 2.66 -10.32
N GLU A 140 -13.18 2.73 -9.04
CA GLU A 140 -13.68 3.81 -8.19
C GLU A 140 -12.65 4.90 -7.90
N THR A 141 -11.39 4.62 -8.16
CA THR A 141 -10.34 5.62 -7.98
C THR A 141 -10.14 6.37 -9.28
N LYS A 142 -10.92 7.41 -9.54
CA LYS A 142 -10.48 8.51 -10.40
C LYS A 142 -9.18 9.02 -9.77
N LEU A 143 -8.04 8.56 -10.29
CA LEU A 143 -6.73 9.06 -9.92
C LEU A 143 -6.61 10.52 -10.35
N LYS A 144 -7.26 11.39 -9.62
CA LYS A 144 -7.01 12.83 -9.64
C LYS A 144 -5.72 13.08 -8.83
N ALA A 145 -4.61 12.61 -9.35
CA ALA A 145 -3.34 13.20 -8.97
C ALA A 145 -3.30 14.56 -9.64
N ASN A 146 -3.47 15.66 -8.93
CA ASN A 146 -3.20 17.06 -9.33
C ASN A 146 -3.09 17.37 -10.86
N ALA A 147 -3.71 16.55 -11.69
CA ALA A 147 -3.77 16.68 -13.12
C ALA A 147 -5.17 17.14 -13.49
N SER A 148 -5.25 18.19 -14.29
CA SER A 148 -6.48 18.71 -14.88
C SER A 148 -7.42 17.58 -15.33
N ALA A 149 -8.72 17.78 -15.19
CA ALA A 149 -9.77 16.79 -15.49
C ALA A 149 -9.64 16.12 -16.88
N GLY A 150 -8.95 16.75 -17.83
CA GLY A 150 -8.69 16.23 -19.18
C GLY A 150 -7.65 15.10 -19.27
N LYS A 151 -6.93 14.76 -18.18
CA LYS A 151 -5.94 13.68 -18.17
C LYS A 151 -6.41 12.40 -17.48
N THR A 152 -7.67 12.33 -17.06
CA THR A 152 -8.23 11.11 -16.45
C THR A 152 -8.68 10.16 -17.56
N LYS A 153 -8.03 9.01 -17.68
CA LYS A 153 -8.35 7.98 -18.67
C LYS A 153 -9.51 7.12 -18.18
N ASN A 154 -10.40 6.72 -19.09
CA ASN A 154 -11.43 5.72 -18.83
C ASN A 154 -10.84 4.29 -18.90
N LYS A 155 -11.65 3.26 -18.60
CA LYS A 155 -11.23 1.85 -18.56
C LYS A 155 -10.54 1.39 -19.86
N GLU A 156 -11.13 1.71 -21.01
CA GLU A 156 -10.62 1.33 -22.34
C GLU A 156 -9.27 1.99 -22.64
N GLN A 157 -9.09 3.24 -22.22
CA GLN A 157 -7.84 3.97 -22.36
C GLN A 157 -6.73 3.42 -21.46
N TYR A 158 -7.07 2.84 -20.29
CA TYR A 158 -6.11 2.16 -19.41
C TYR A 158 -5.69 0.81 -19.99
N GLU A 159 -6.61 0.05 -20.56
CA GLU A 159 -6.31 -1.22 -21.23
C GLU A 159 -5.38 -1.00 -22.43
N GLN A 160 -5.67 -0.01 -23.26
CA GLN A 160 -4.78 0.37 -24.39
C GLN A 160 -3.41 0.89 -23.92
N TRP A 161 -3.37 1.57 -22.78
CA TRP A 161 -2.11 2.07 -22.22
C TRP A 161 -1.24 0.94 -21.67
N VAL A 162 -1.83 -0.05 -21.01
CA VAL A 162 -1.15 -1.27 -20.55
C VAL A 162 -0.58 -2.04 -21.75
N GLU A 163 -1.38 -2.26 -22.80
CA GLU A 163 -0.91 -2.91 -24.04
C GLU A 163 0.26 -2.18 -24.71
N ARG A 164 0.24 -0.84 -24.71
CA ARG A 164 1.36 -0.05 -25.28
C ARG A 164 2.65 -0.20 -24.48
N ILE A 165 2.55 -0.33 -23.15
CA ILE A 165 3.72 -0.54 -22.29
C ILE A 165 4.30 -1.93 -22.55
N GLU A 166 3.44 -2.95 -22.68
CA GLU A 166 3.87 -4.31 -22.98
C GLU A 166 4.54 -4.42 -24.37
N LYS A 167 4.01 -3.72 -25.38
CA LYS A 167 4.60 -3.67 -26.74
C LYS A 167 5.94 -2.93 -26.82
N LYS A 168 6.24 -2.01 -25.89
CA LYS A 168 7.54 -1.32 -25.83
C LYS A 168 8.64 -2.13 -25.14
N LYS A 169 8.32 -3.27 -24.54
CA LYS A 169 9.27 -4.18 -23.88
C LYS A 169 9.75 -5.34 -24.76
N LYS A 170 9.23 -5.45 -25.98
CA LYS A 170 9.77 -6.33 -27.05
C LYS A 170 10.67 -5.52 -27.99
#